data_2e069abab14aa0fead3485faa178a5f2
#
_entry.id   2e069abab14aa0fead3485faa178a5f2
#
_cell.length_a   1.000
_cell.length_b   1.000
_cell.length_c   1.000
_cell.angle_alpha   90.00
_cell.angle_beta   90.00
_cell.angle_gamma   90.00
#
_symmetry.space_group_name_H-M   'P 1'
#
loop_
_entity.id
_entity.type
_entity.pdbx_description
1 polymer ?
#
loop_
_entity_poly.entity_id
_entity_poly.type
_entity_poly.pdbx_seq_one_letter_code
_entity_poly.pdbx_strand_id
1 'polypeptide(L)'
;MNLLVVDDEPSLRKTLRLTLESLGHRVVEADSGAAALAALGRDRFDVALLDLRLGRESGLDVLPQLLSAAPDVGVVVMTAFAAIDTAVTAMRAGAFDYLPKPFTPGQLRLLLERWEARRGLVAEVEDLRERVKGATPGVDLETREPGVRAALDLALRVAPTDAALLIRGESGTGKGVLARAVHARSPRAGRPFVTVHCPSLSAELLESELFGHARGAFTGAVESTQG
;
A
#
# COMPACT_ATOMS: atom_id res chain seq x y z
N MET A 1 13.55 -4.49 -15.80
CA MET A 1 13.72 -3.57 -14.67
C MET A 1 15.03 -2.81 -14.75
N ASN A 2 15.11 -1.64 -14.11
CA ASN A 2 16.34 -0.90 -13.86
C ASN A 2 16.82 -1.22 -12.44
N LEU A 3 18.01 -1.76 -12.31
CA LEU A 3 18.56 -2.23 -11.05
C LEU A 3 19.79 -1.41 -10.67
N LEU A 4 19.91 -1.09 -9.38
CA LEU A 4 21.10 -0.48 -8.80
C LEU A 4 21.80 -1.52 -7.93
N VAL A 5 23.09 -1.74 -8.16
CA VAL A 5 23.93 -2.65 -7.35
C VAL A 5 24.92 -1.81 -6.55
N VAL A 6 24.81 -1.86 -5.23
CA VAL A 6 25.62 -1.09 -4.30
C VAL A 6 26.45 -2.05 -3.43
N ASP A 7 27.72 -2.14 -3.72
CA ASP A 7 28.67 -3.04 -3.05
C ASP A 7 30.09 -2.48 -3.24
N ASP A 8 30.96 -2.51 -2.24
CA ASP A 8 32.33 -1.99 -2.35
C ASP A 8 33.28 -2.94 -3.08
N GLU A 9 32.91 -4.23 -3.22
CA GLU A 9 33.70 -5.24 -3.89
C GLU A 9 33.52 -5.24 -5.42
N PRO A 10 34.51 -4.82 -6.23
CA PRO A 10 34.34 -4.71 -7.70
C PRO A 10 34.04 -6.04 -8.41
N SER A 11 34.60 -7.15 -7.89
CA SER A 11 34.40 -8.49 -8.45
C SER A 11 32.94 -8.95 -8.30
N LEU A 12 32.35 -8.69 -7.14
CA LEU A 12 30.97 -9.03 -6.86
C LEU A 12 30.00 -8.14 -7.66
N ARG A 13 30.23 -6.83 -7.71
CA ARG A 13 29.42 -5.92 -8.54
C ARG A 13 29.39 -6.38 -9.99
N LYS A 14 30.57 -6.68 -10.58
CA LYS A 14 30.67 -7.16 -11.95
C LYS A 14 29.92 -8.48 -12.17
N THR A 15 30.04 -9.42 -11.23
CA THR A 15 29.33 -10.71 -11.30
C THR A 15 27.82 -10.51 -11.23
N LEU A 16 27.35 -9.67 -10.30
CA LEU A 16 25.94 -9.33 -10.18
C LEU A 16 25.41 -8.66 -11.44
N ARG A 17 26.14 -7.68 -11.96
CA ARG A 17 25.77 -7.01 -13.20
C ARG A 17 25.59 -8.01 -14.35
N LEU A 18 26.60 -8.85 -14.64
CA LEU A 18 26.53 -9.82 -15.70
C LEU A 18 25.36 -10.81 -15.52
N THR A 19 25.12 -11.26 -14.29
CA THR A 19 23.99 -12.14 -13.97
C THR A 19 22.66 -11.46 -14.23
N LEU A 20 22.48 -10.24 -13.75
CA LEU A 20 21.21 -9.50 -13.88
C LEU A 20 20.97 -9.04 -15.32
N GLU A 21 22.02 -8.65 -16.06
CA GLU A 21 21.94 -8.33 -17.49
C GLU A 21 21.55 -9.56 -18.31
N SER A 22 22.08 -10.76 -17.96
CA SER A 22 21.68 -12.03 -18.60
C SER A 22 20.20 -12.39 -18.36
N LEU A 23 19.60 -11.86 -17.29
CA LEU A 23 18.17 -11.98 -17.01
C LEU A 23 17.32 -10.89 -17.70
N GLY A 24 17.93 -10.02 -18.51
CA GLY A 24 17.26 -8.97 -19.28
C GLY A 24 17.04 -7.67 -18.52
N HIS A 25 17.76 -7.42 -17.44
CA HIS A 25 17.66 -6.19 -16.66
C HIS A 25 18.75 -5.18 -17.01
N ARG A 26 18.48 -3.88 -16.86
CA ARG A 26 19.49 -2.83 -16.92
C ARG A 26 20.10 -2.65 -15.55
N VAL A 27 21.43 -2.60 -15.47
CA VAL A 27 22.14 -2.51 -14.18
C VAL A 27 23.06 -1.30 -14.15
N VAL A 28 23.00 -0.56 -13.06
CA VAL A 28 23.95 0.50 -12.70
C VAL A 28 24.70 0.06 -11.45
N GLU A 29 26.00 0.29 -11.43
CA GLU A 29 26.88 -0.06 -10.30
C GLU A 29 27.19 1.19 -9.47
N ALA A 30 27.24 1.04 -8.16
CA ALA A 30 27.73 2.02 -7.20
C ALA A 30 28.65 1.32 -6.18
N ASP A 31 29.76 1.94 -5.83
CA ASP A 31 30.74 1.41 -4.90
C ASP A 31 30.58 1.94 -3.46
N SER A 32 29.66 2.84 -3.26
CA SER A 32 29.46 3.55 -2.00
C SER A 32 28.03 4.07 -1.88
N GLY A 33 27.58 4.42 -0.66
CA GLY A 33 26.31 5.07 -0.42
C GLY A 33 26.17 6.39 -1.18
N ALA A 34 27.24 7.20 -1.21
CA ALA A 34 27.25 8.46 -1.94
C ALA A 34 27.07 8.28 -3.45
N ALA A 35 27.74 7.27 -4.06
CA ALA A 35 27.59 6.94 -5.47
C ALA A 35 26.16 6.43 -5.76
N ALA A 36 25.58 5.64 -4.86
CA ALA A 36 24.20 5.16 -4.97
C ALA A 36 23.18 6.30 -4.95
N LEU A 37 23.31 7.25 -4.03
CA LEU A 37 22.46 8.43 -3.95
C LEU A 37 22.59 9.32 -5.20
N ALA A 38 23.81 9.49 -5.69
CA ALA A 38 24.06 10.22 -6.94
C ALA A 38 23.40 9.54 -8.16
N ALA A 39 23.39 8.21 -8.20
CA ALA A 39 22.70 7.43 -9.24
C ALA A 39 21.18 7.61 -9.17
N LEU A 40 20.58 7.55 -7.97
CA LEU A 40 19.15 7.78 -7.74
C LEU A 40 18.70 9.21 -8.15
N GLY A 41 19.58 10.18 -8.04
CA GLY A 41 19.31 11.55 -8.50
C GLY A 41 19.31 11.73 -10.02
N ARG A 42 19.83 10.76 -10.77
CA ARG A 42 19.96 10.81 -12.26
C ARG A 42 18.98 9.88 -12.97
N ASP A 43 18.79 8.70 -12.43
CA ASP A 43 17.99 7.63 -13.03
C ASP A 43 16.96 7.11 -12.03
N ARG A 44 15.88 6.51 -12.57
CA ARG A 44 14.89 5.78 -11.75
C ARG A 44 15.25 4.29 -11.74
N PHE A 45 15.19 3.71 -10.57
CA PHE A 45 15.44 2.30 -10.34
C PHE A 45 14.20 1.61 -9.78
N ASP A 46 14.04 0.35 -10.14
CA ASP A 46 12.98 -0.51 -9.62
C ASP A 46 13.44 -1.20 -8.32
N VAL A 47 14.69 -1.71 -8.31
CA VAL A 47 15.28 -2.39 -7.16
C VAL A 47 16.72 -1.93 -6.96
N ALA A 48 17.12 -1.75 -5.71
CA ALA A 48 18.50 -1.55 -5.30
C ALA A 48 18.96 -2.75 -4.45
N LEU A 49 20.04 -3.42 -4.90
CA LEU A 49 20.75 -4.45 -4.14
C LEU A 49 21.83 -3.74 -3.33
N LEU A 50 21.70 -3.71 -2.01
CA LEU A 50 22.57 -2.94 -1.10
C LEU A 50 23.36 -3.89 -0.21
N ASP A 51 24.70 -3.85 -0.28
CA ASP A 51 25.50 -4.54 0.71
C ASP A 51 25.44 -3.85 2.08
N LEU A 52 25.40 -4.66 3.12
CA LEU A 52 25.48 -4.15 4.51
C LEU A 52 26.86 -3.61 4.89
N ARG A 53 27.89 -4.06 4.21
CA ARG A 53 29.28 -3.60 4.41
C ARG A 53 29.76 -2.87 3.19
N LEU A 54 29.83 -1.56 3.25
CA LEU A 54 30.32 -0.68 2.18
C LEU A 54 31.64 -0.03 2.62
N GLY A 55 32.68 -0.83 2.66
CA GLY A 55 33.99 -0.38 3.14
C GLY A 55 33.95 0.08 4.60
N ARG A 56 33.87 1.40 4.84
CA ARG A 56 33.76 1.98 6.18
C ARG A 56 32.32 2.37 6.55
N GLU A 57 31.42 2.35 5.61
CA GLU A 57 30.00 2.72 5.80
C GLU A 57 29.17 1.46 6.13
N SER A 58 28.14 1.64 6.93
CA SER A 58 27.13 0.61 7.16
C SER A 58 26.00 0.76 6.13
N GLY A 59 25.67 -0.30 5.40
CA GLY A 59 24.51 -0.31 4.53
C GLY A 59 23.19 -0.04 5.27
N LEU A 60 23.12 -0.34 6.58
CA LEU A 60 21.97 0.03 7.42
C LEU A 60 21.81 1.55 7.57
N ASP A 61 22.91 2.31 7.55
CA ASP A 61 22.85 3.78 7.62
C ASP A 61 22.52 4.39 6.26
N VAL A 62 22.90 3.70 5.18
CA VAL A 62 22.59 4.11 3.79
C VAL A 62 21.13 3.80 3.41
N LEU A 63 20.57 2.71 3.89
CA LEU A 63 19.22 2.25 3.57
C LEU A 63 18.13 3.34 3.76
N PRO A 64 18.02 4.04 4.91
CA PRO A 64 17.02 5.09 5.08
C PRO A 64 17.21 6.26 4.10
N GLN A 65 18.47 6.56 3.74
CA GLN A 65 18.77 7.63 2.79
C GLN A 65 18.32 7.27 1.37
N LEU A 66 18.52 6.01 0.93
CA LEU A 66 18.04 5.53 -0.37
C LEU A 66 16.51 5.56 -0.43
N LEU A 67 15.82 5.08 0.62
CA LEU A 67 14.36 5.10 0.70
C LEU A 67 13.79 6.50 0.74
N SER A 68 14.49 7.44 1.39
CA SER A 68 14.09 8.86 1.39
C SER A 68 14.27 9.53 0.03
N ALA A 69 15.36 9.18 -0.69
CA ALA A 69 15.65 9.71 -2.02
C ALA A 69 14.74 9.12 -3.11
N ALA A 70 14.35 7.85 -2.96
CA ALA A 70 13.51 7.12 -3.92
C ALA A 70 12.53 6.19 -3.16
N PRO A 71 11.37 6.70 -2.71
CA PRO A 71 10.41 5.93 -1.91
C PRO A 71 9.82 4.70 -2.62
N ASP A 72 9.82 4.71 -3.96
CA ASP A 72 9.27 3.64 -4.79
C ASP A 72 10.28 2.53 -5.10
N VAL A 73 11.54 2.67 -4.67
CA VAL A 73 12.59 1.67 -4.92
C VAL A 73 12.49 0.53 -3.92
N GLY A 74 12.55 -0.72 -4.42
CA GLY A 74 12.66 -1.89 -3.56
C GLY A 74 14.11 -2.10 -3.11
N VAL A 75 14.46 -1.74 -1.88
CA VAL A 75 15.82 -2.00 -1.40
C VAL A 75 15.92 -3.41 -0.83
N VAL A 76 16.81 -4.21 -1.42
CA VAL A 76 17.17 -5.56 -0.96
C VAL A 76 18.56 -5.51 -0.36
N VAL A 77 18.66 -5.94 0.87
CA VAL A 77 19.91 -5.91 1.62
C VAL A 77 20.67 -7.22 1.41
N MET A 78 21.90 -7.15 0.92
CA MET A 78 22.81 -8.29 0.81
C MET A 78 23.67 -8.38 2.06
N THR A 79 23.81 -9.58 2.63
CA THR A 79 24.59 -9.78 3.86
C THR A 79 25.44 -11.04 3.79
N ALA A 80 26.71 -10.92 4.20
CA ALA A 80 27.56 -12.06 4.43
C ALA A 80 27.25 -12.66 5.81
N PHE A 81 26.53 -13.77 5.81
CA PHE A 81 26.12 -14.52 6.99
C PHE A 81 25.01 -13.91 7.85
N ALA A 82 24.00 -14.75 8.03
CA ALA A 82 22.77 -14.53 8.73
C ALA A 82 22.93 -14.18 10.23
N ALA A 83 23.33 -12.97 10.54
CA ALA A 83 22.87 -12.39 11.77
C ALA A 83 21.37 -12.10 11.54
N ILE A 84 20.52 -12.99 12.00
CA ILE A 84 19.05 -12.84 11.96
C ILE A 84 18.65 -11.44 12.45
N ASP A 85 19.33 -10.94 13.47
CA ASP A 85 19.12 -9.61 14.03
C ASP A 85 19.38 -8.47 13.03
N THR A 86 20.38 -8.63 12.16
CA THR A 86 20.71 -7.60 11.15
C THR A 86 19.67 -7.58 10.02
N ALA A 87 19.21 -8.75 9.59
CA ALA A 87 18.13 -8.86 8.61
C ALA A 87 16.82 -8.26 9.16
N VAL A 88 16.48 -8.59 10.42
CA VAL A 88 15.31 -8.00 11.11
C VAL A 88 15.42 -6.48 11.21
N THR A 89 16.61 -5.97 11.52
CA THR A 89 16.87 -4.52 11.60
C THR A 89 16.69 -3.86 10.23
N ALA A 90 17.21 -4.46 9.15
CA ALA A 90 17.04 -3.96 7.79
C ALA A 90 15.55 -3.95 7.37
N MET A 91 14.80 -5.02 7.67
CA MET A 91 13.37 -5.08 7.37
C MET A 91 12.58 -4.02 8.15
N ARG A 92 12.91 -3.78 9.42
CA ARG A 92 12.30 -2.70 10.22
C ARG A 92 12.65 -1.31 9.70
N ALA A 93 13.83 -1.15 9.10
CA ALA A 93 14.27 0.09 8.49
C ALA A 93 13.65 0.33 7.08
N GLY A 94 12.80 -0.60 6.59
CA GLY A 94 12.05 -0.45 5.34
C GLY A 94 12.65 -1.21 4.15
N ALA A 95 13.62 -2.10 4.34
CA ALA A 95 14.07 -2.98 3.27
C ALA A 95 12.90 -3.85 2.77
N PHE A 96 12.86 -4.07 1.46
CA PHE A 96 11.87 -4.97 0.83
C PHE A 96 12.13 -6.43 1.19
N ASP A 97 13.40 -6.83 1.15
CA ASP A 97 13.84 -8.18 1.43
C ASP A 97 15.34 -8.20 1.79
N TYR A 98 15.84 -9.36 2.17
CA TYR A 98 17.26 -9.57 2.38
C TYR A 98 17.75 -10.80 1.59
N LEU A 99 19.02 -10.78 1.19
CA LEU A 99 19.65 -11.84 0.40
C LEU A 99 20.97 -12.25 1.08
N PRO A 100 21.04 -13.44 1.69
CA PRO A 100 22.28 -13.92 2.32
C PRO A 100 23.30 -14.31 1.26
N LYS A 101 24.54 -13.85 1.42
CA LYS A 101 25.70 -14.27 0.62
C LYS A 101 26.27 -15.60 1.18
N PRO A 102 26.65 -16.60 0.36
CA PRO A 102 26.57 -16.60 -1.09
C PRO A 102 25.16 -16.92 -1.59
N PHE A 103 24.74 -16.29 -2.67
CA PHE A 103 23.45 -16.50 -3.31
C PHE A 103 23.58 -17.01 -4.75
N THR A 104 22.55 -17.66 -5.23
CA THR A 104 22.46 -18.20 -6.59
C THR A 104 21.71 -17.27 -7.54
N PRO A 105 21.90 -17.37 -8.86
CA PRO A 105 21.08 -16.66 -9.84
C PRO A 105 19.58 -16.93 -9.71
N GLY A 106 19.20 -18.15 -9.28
CA GLY A 106 17.80 -18.51 -9.03
C GLY A 106 17.17 -17.74 -7.88
N GLN A 107 17.94 -17.49 -6.81
CA GLN A 107 17.46 -16.67 -5.68
C GLN A 107 17.28 -15.21 -6.07
N LEU A 108 18.21 -14.64 -6.88
CA LEU A 108 18.06 -13.30 -7.43
C LEU A 108 16.79 -13.18 -8.28
N ARG A 109 16.57 -14.14 -9.20
CA ARG A 109 15.37 -14.17 -10.04
C ARG A 109 14.09 -14.21 -9.21
N LEU A 110 13.99 -15.14 -8.28
CA LEU A 110 12.82 -15.28 -7.42
C LEU A 110 12.51 -13.99 -6.62
N LEU A 111 13.55 -13.31 -6.15
CA LEU A 111 13.43 -12.05 -5.44
C LEU A 111 12.87 -10.94 -6.35
N LEU A 112 13.38 -10.84 -7.58
CA LEU A 112 12.90 -9.86 -8.55
C LEU A 112 11.46 -10.15 -8.99
N GLU A 113 11.09 -11.42 -9.20
CA GLU A 113 9.71 -11.85 -9.49
C GLU A 113 8.73 -11.45 -8.35
N ARG A 114 9.15 -11.60 -7.09
CA ARG A 114 8.34 -11.16 -5.93
C ARG A 114 8.16 -9.66 -5.89
N TRP A 115 9.19 -8.90 -6.25
CA TRP A 115 9.08 -7.45 -6.35
C TRP A 115 8.10 -7.03 -7.44
N GLU A 116 8.20 -7.61 -8.64
CA GLU A 116 7.27 -7.34 -9.75
C GLU A 116 5.82 -7.66 -9.37
N ALA A 117 5.59 -8.82 -8.77
CA ALA A 117 4.26 -9.21 -8.32
C ALA A 117 3.68 -8.23 -7.28
N ARG A 118 4.50 -7.78 -6.31
CA ARG A 118 4.08 -6.76 -5.33
C ARG A 118 3.73 -5.43 -6.00
N ARG A 119 4.55 -4.95 -6.92
CA ARG A 119 4.27 -3.72 -7.67
C ARG A 119 2.98 -3.82 -8.48
N GLY A 120 2.75 -4.97 -9.13
CA GLY A 120 1.51 -5.23 -9.85
C GLY A 120 0.28 -5.12 -8.96
N LEU A 121 0.32 -5.74 -7.78
CA LEU A 121 -0.76 -5.66 -6.79
C LEU A 121 -0.99 -4.24 -6.27
N VAL A 122 0.07 -3.49 -6.00
CA VAL A 122 -0.06 -2.08 -5.55
C VAL A 122 -0.70 -1.24 -6.64
N ALA A 123 -0.25 -1.37 -7.90
CA ALA A 123 -0.83 -0.65 -9.03
C ALA A 123 -2.31 -1.01 -9.26
N GLU A 124 -2.68 -2.30 -9.12
CA GLU A 124 -4.07 -2.75 -9.23
C GLU A 124 -4.95 -2.16 -8.11
N VAL A 125 -4.45 -2.14 -6.88
CA VAL A 125 -5.15 -1.51 -5.75
C VAL A 125 -5.33 -0.01 -5.96
N GLU A 126 -4.34 0.67 -6.51
CA GLU A 126 -4.43 2.11 -6.83
C GLU A 126 -5.43 2.36 -7.97
N ASP A 127 -5.39 1.57 -9.04
CA ASP A 127 -6.36 1.64 -10.15
C ASP A 127 -7.79 1.36 -9.64
N LEU A 128 -7.97 0.33 -8.81
CA LEU A 128 -9.27 0.05 -8.19
C LEU A 128 -9.73 1.20 -7.28
N ARG A 129 -8.82 1.81 -6.52
CA ARG A 129 -9.13 2.98 -5.69
C ARG A 129 -9.49 4.20 -6.53
N GLU A 130 -8.80 4.44 -7.64
CA GLU A 130 -9.14 5.51 -8.58
C GLU A 130 -10.48 5.25 -9.27
N ARG A 131 -10.74 4.02 -9.68
CA ARG A 131 -12.06 3.62 -10.22
C ARG A 131 -13.16 3.80 -9.20
N VAL A 132 -12.93 3.47 -7.93
CA VAL A 132 -13.88 3.72 -6.84
C VAL A 132 -14.02 5.22 -6.56
N LYS A 133 -12.93 6.00 -6.60
CA LYS A 133 -12.98 7.47 -6.49
C LYS A 133 -13.66 8.12 -7.71
N GLY A 134 -13.38 7.63 -8.92
CA GLY A 134 -14.04 8.07 -10.15
C GLY A 134 -15.45 7.50 -10.32
N ALA A 135 -15.75 6.36 -9.68
CA ALA A 135 -17.07 5.76 -9.57
C ALA A 135 -17.88 6.27 -8.36
N THR A 136 -17.36 7.29 -7.63
CA THR A 136 -18.29 8.24 -7.03
C THR A 136 -18.80 9.04 -8.21
N PRO A 137 -19.95 8.67 -8.84
CA PRO A 137 -20.54 9.51 -9.85
C PRO A 137 -20.68 10.86 -9.17
N GLY A 138 -20.28 11.93 -9.81
CA GLY A 138 -20.90 13.21 -9.49
C GLY A 138 -22.37 12.87 -9.52
N VAL A 139 -22.95 12.61 -8.32
CA VAL A 139 -24.30 12.11 -8.22
C VAL A 139 -25.09 13.18 -8.89
N ASP A 140 -25.53 12.88 -10.11
CA ASP A 140 -26.45 13.76 -10.80
C ASP A 140 -27.72 13.77 -9.95
N LEU A 141 -27.77 14.75 -9.08
CA LEU A 141 -28.88 15.00 -8.17
C LEU A 141 -29.93 15.85 -8.87
N GLU A 142 -29.85 15.98 -10.20
CA GLU A 142 -30.86 16.68 -10.98
C GLU A 142 -32.19 15.91 -10.89
N THR A 143 -33.13 16.52 -10.24
CA THR A 143 -34.51 16.04 -10.16
C THR A 143 -35.46 17.15 -10.57
N ARG A 144 -36.50 16.78 -11.27
CA ARG A 144 -37.59 17.70 -11.64
C ARG A 144 -38.68 17.74 -10.57
N GLU A 145 -38.65 16.78 -9.63
CA GLU A 145 -39.65 16.66 -8.58
C GLU A 145 -39.33 17.61 -7.43
N PRO A 146 -40.18 18.61 -7.12
CA PRO A 146 -39.91 19.64 -6.14
C PRO A 146 -39.69 19.07 -4.70
N GLY A 147 -40.41 18.04 -4.32
CA GLY A 147 -40.29 17.39 -3.02
C GLY A 147 -38.95 16.70 -2.84
N VAL A 148 -38.45 16.04 -3.88
CA VAL A 148 -37.13 15.40 -3.87
C VAL A 148 -36.02 16.45 -3.83
N ARG A 149 -36.18 17.55 -4.59
CA ARG A 149 -35.21 18.66 -4.57
C ARG A 149 -35.09 19.28 -3.18
N ALA A 150 -36.20 19.54 -2.50
CA ALA A 150 -36.18 20.08 -1.15
C ALA A 150 -35.51 19.12 -0.14
N ALA A 151 -35.73 17.80 -0.28
CA ALA A 151 -35.07 16.79 0.55
C ALA A 151 -33.56 16.73 0.28
N LEU A 152 -33.14 16.83 -0.97
CA LEU A 152 -31.73 16.90 -1.36
C LEU A 152 -31.05 18.14 -0.77
N ASP A 153 -31.64 19.32 -0.92
CA ASP A 153 -31.10 20.58 -0.41
C ASP A 153 -30.96 20.54 1.11
N LEU A 154 -31.92 19.94 1.82
CA LEU A 154 -31.85 19.75 3.27
C LEU A 154 -30.71 18.81 3.66
N ALA A 155 -30.63 17.64 3.03
CA ALA A 155 -29.60 16.63 3.31
C ALA A 155 -28.18 17.18 3.07
N LEU A 156 -28.00 17.96 2.00
CA LEU A 156 -26.71 18.55 1.66
C LEU A 156 -26.31 19.70 2.60
N ARG A 157 -27.28 20.45 3.15
CA ARG A 157 -27.01 21.46 4.20
C ARG A 157 -26.61 20.82 5.52
N VAL A 158 -27.10 19.62 5.83
CA VAL A 158 -26.76 18.88 7.06
C VAL A 158 -25.42 18.13 6.91
N ALA A 159 -24.99 17.82 5.68
CA ALA A 159 -23.78 17.04 5.40
C ALA A 159 -22.49 17.54 6.12
N PRO A 160 -22.23 18.85 6.29
CA PRO A 160 -21.06 19.34 7.02
C PRO A 160 -21.12 19.13 8.54
N THR A 161 -22.25 18.69 9.08
CA THR A 161 -22.45 18.49 10.52
C THR A 161 -22.30 17.02 10.94
N ASP A 162 -22.21 16.75 12.24
CA ASP A 162 -22.20 15.38 12.78
C ASP A 162 -23.62 14.85 13.10
N ALA A 163 -24.65 15.51 12.61
CA ALA A 163 -26.03 15.11 12.87
C ALA A 163 -26.37 13.77 12.19
N ALA A 164 -27.10 12.92 12.90
CA ALA A 164 -27.65 11.69 12.32
C ALA A 164 -28.73 12.01 11.30
N LEU A 165 -28.67 11.39 10.12
CA LEU A 165 -29.60 11.59 9.03
C LEU A 165 -30.45 10.33 8.80
N LEU A 166 -31.78 10.44 8.91
CA LEU A 166 -32.72 9.38 8.56
C LEU A 166 -33.32 9.62 7.16
N ILE A 167 -32.98 8.76 6.21
CA ILE A 167 -33.50 8.81 4.83
C ILE A 167 -34.60 7.74 4.67
N ARG A 168 -35.82 8.17 4.38
CA ARG A 168 -36.98 7.29 4.18
C ARG A 168 -37.50 7.37 2.74
N GLY A 169 -38.03 6.28 2.26
CA GLY A 169 -38.63 6.18 0.91
C GLY A 169 -38.78 4.73 0.48
N GLU A 170 -39.49 4.49 -0.60
CA GLU A 170 -39.70 3.16 -1.19
C GLU A 170 -38.40 2.53 -1.71
N SER A 171 -38.42 1.23 -1.99
CA SER A 171 -37.26 0.54 -2.58
C SER A 171 -37.00 1.13 -3.98
N GLY A 172 -35.73 1.31 -4.33
CA GLY A 172 -35.32 1.86 -5.64
C GLY A 172 -35.34 3.39 -5.75
N THR A 173 -35.82 4.16 -4.75
CA THR A 173 -35.91 5.64 -4.83
C THR A 173 -34.58 6.40 -4.67
N GLY A 174 -33.44 5.72 -4.68
CA GLY A 174 -32.13 6.37 -4.64
C GLY A 174 -31.63 6.75 -3.23
N LYS A 175 -32.18 6.19 -2.16
CA LYS A 175 -31.72 6.46 -0.77
C LYS A 175 -30.22 6.26 -0.56
N GLY A 176 -29.67 5.20 -1.11
CA GLY A 176 -28.22 4.92 -1.06
C GLY A 176 -27.38 5.90 -1.86
N VAL A 177 -27.94 6.43 -2.95
CA VAL A 177 -27.30 7.49 -3.77
C VAL A 177 -27.21 8.77 -2.96
N LEU A 178 -28.32 9.17 -2.31
CA LEU A 178 -28.35 10.34 -1.43
C LEU A 178 -27.39 10.21 -0.24
N ALA A 179 -27.35 9.03 0.40
CA ALA A 179 -26.43 8.79 1.53
C ALA A 179 -24.95 8.95 1.11
N ARG A 180 -24.56 8.42 -0.05
CA ARG A 180 -23.21 8.63 -0.60
C ARG A 180 -22.92 10.08 -0.95
N ALA A 181 -23.92 10.81 -1.49
CA ALA A 181 -23.77 12.22 -1.82
C ALA A 181 -23.56 13.09 -0.54
N VAL A 182 -24.25 12.77 0.52
CA VAL A 182 -24.07 13.40 1.85
C VAL A 182 -22.67 13.10 2.37
N HIS A 183 -22.23 11.83 2.34
CA HIS A 183 -20.89 11.44 2.77
C HIS A 183 -19.80 12.19 1.98
N ALA A 184 -19.92 12.27 0.67
CA ALA A 184 -18.97 12.95 -0.21
C ALA A 184 -18.82 14.46 0.08
N ARG A 185 -19.84 15.09 0.73
CA ARG A 185 -19.84 16.50 1.14
C ARG A 185 -19.67 16.72 2.64
N SER A 186 -19.40 15.64 3.38
CA SER A 186 -19.15 15.70 4.82
C SER A 186 -17.64 15.89 5.12
N PRO A 187 -17.28 16.30 6.35
CA PRO A 187 -15.90 16.31 6.82
C PRO A 187 -15.22 14.92 6.76
N ARG A 188 -16.01 13.86 6.58
CA ARG A 188 -15.56 12.47 6.49
C ARG A 188 -15.46 11.96 5.05
N ALA A 189 -15.54 12.81 4.03
CA ALA A 189 -15.49 12.42 2.61
C ALA A 189 -14.27 11.58 2.22
N GLY A 190 -13.13 11.78 2.90
CA GLY A 190 -11.92 10.99 2.69
C GLY A 190 -11.85 9.68 3.49
N ARG A 191 -12.88 9.36 4.29
CA ARG A 191 -12.95 8.11 5.07
C ARG A 191 -13.82 7.07 4.38
N PRO A 192 -13.68 5.77 4.69
CA PRO A 192 -14.51 4.72 4.13
C PRO A 192 -16.01 4.97 4.41
N PHE A 193 -16.85 4.74 3.39
CA PHE A 193 -18.32 4.69 3.52
C PHE A 193 -18.75 3.25 3.74
N VAL A 194 -19.08 2.90 5.00
CA VAL A 194 -19.47 1.54 5.37
C VAL A 194 -20.98 1.39 5.29
N THR A 195 -21.45 0.31 4.67
CA THR A 195 -22.89 -0.01 4.56
C THR A 195 -23.18 -1.31 5.29
N VAL A 196 -24.08 -1.27 6.26
CA VAL A 196 -24.54 -2.45 7.00
C VAL A 196 -25.97 -2.80 6.60
N HIS A 197 -26.18 -4.02 6.12
CA HIS A 197 -27.51 -4.53 5.73
C HIS A 197 -28.22 -5.19 6.90
N CYS A 198 -28.84 -4.37 7.76
CA CYS A 198 -29.50 -4.83 8.99
C CYS A 198 -30.51 -5.98 8.79
N PRO A 199 -31.37 -6.00 7.74
CA PRO A 199 -32.32 -7.10 7.53
C PRO A 199 -31.71 -8.47 7.20
N SER A 200 -30.46 -8.52 6.74
CA SER A 200 -29.78 -9.77 6.38
C SER A 200 -28.95 -10.38 7.51
N LEU A 201 -28.86 -9.72 8.66
CA LEU A 201 -28.09 -10.14 9.82
C LEU A 201 -29.02 -10.56 10.97
N SER A 202 -28.63 -11.60 11.72
CA SER A 202 -29.26 -11.88 13.01
C SER A 202 -28.95 -10.74 14.01
N ALA A 203 -29.75 -10.60 15.05
CA ALA A 203 -29.54 -9.55 16.06
C ALA A 203 -28.14 -9.60 16.68
N GLU A 204 -27.65 -10.80 16.97
CA GLU A 204 -26.30 -11.04 17.54
C GLU A 204 -25.18 -10.63 16.58
N LEU A 205 -25.32 -10.96 15.28
CA LEU A 205 -24.35 -10.57 14.27
C LEU A 205 -24.38 -9.07 14.01
N LEU A 206 -25.56 -8.46 14.01
CA LEU A 206 -25.70 -7.01 13.84
C LEU A 206 -25.02 -6.25 14.99
N GLU A 207 -25.21 -6.72 16.22
CA GLU A 207 -24.57 -6.12 17.41
C GLU A 207 -23.04 -6.27 17.34
N SER A 208 -22.56 -7.44 16.90
CA SER A 208 -21.13 -7.72 16.67
C SER A 208 -20.52 -6.83 15.59
N GLU A 209 -21.19 -6.63 14.46
CA GLU A 209 -20.72 -5.78 13.38
C GLU A 209 -20.68 -4.29 13.76
N LEU A 210 -21.65 -3.82 14.55
CA LEU A 210 -21.76 -2.41 14.94
C LEU A 210 -20.85 -2.03 16.10
N PHE A 211 -20.65 -2.94 17.06
CA PHE A 211 -19.98 -2.62 18.34
C PHE A 211 -18.73 -3.47 18.60
N GLY A 212 -18.47 -4.45 17.73
CA GLY A 212 -17.42 -5.42 17.92
C GLY A 212 -17.76 -6.48 18.96
N HIS A 213 -16.89 -7.44 19.13
CA HIS A 213 -17.03 -8.48 20.14
C HIS A 213 -15.67 -8.93 20.70
N ALA A 214 -15.70 -9.41 21.93
CA ALA A 214 -14.57 -10.10 22.54
C ALA A 214 -14.56 -11.57 22.10
N ARG A 215 -13.39 -12.18 22.08
CA ARG A 215 -13.23 -13.62 21.82
C ARG A 215 -14.12 -14.43 22.75
N GLY A 216 -14.91 -15.34 22.18
CA GLY A 216 -15.81 -16.20 22.94
C GLY A 216 -17.18 -15.58 23.29
N ALA A 217 -17.53 -14.41 22.77
CA ALA A 217 -18.80 -13.75 23.04
C ALA A 217 -20.02 -14.52 22.51
N PHE A 218 -19.83 -15.28 21.42
CA PHE A 218 -20.87 -16.18 20.85
C PHE A 218 -20.21 -17.38 20.16
N THR A 219 -21.02 -18.38 19.79
CA THR A 219 -20.55 -19.57 19.07
C THR A 219 -20.03 -19.19 17.70
N GLY A 220 -18.69 -19.18 17.53
CA GLY A 220 -17.99 -18.75 16.31
C GLY A 220 -17.11 -17.52 16.49
N ALA A 221 -17.12 -16.85 17.62
CA ALA A 221 -16.22 -15.72 17.94
C ALA A 221 -14.81 -16.24 18.28
N VAL A 222 -14.00 -16.54 17.23
CA VAL A 222 -12.64 -17.09 17.38
C VAL A 222 -11.65 -16.02 17.81
N GLU A 223 -11.85 -14.78 17.38
CA GLU A 223 -10.99 -13.62 17.65
C GLU A 223 -11.83 -12.44 18.14
N SER A 224 -11.17 -11.46 18.78
CA SER A 224 -11.82 -10.20 19.13
C SER A 224 -11.82 -9.26 17.93
N THR A 225 -12.95 -8.62 17.64
CA THR A 225 -13.11 -7.69 16.52
C THR A 225 -13.63 -6.34 17.04
N GLN A 226 -13.15 -5.25 16.48
CA GLN A 226 -13.71 -3.91 16.69
C GLN A 226 -14.87 -3.70 15.71
N GLY A 227 -15.94 -3.06 16.16
CA GLY A 227 -17.07 -2.72 15.32
C GLY A 227 -16.79 -1.58 14.35
#